data_0361fb46702e8e8e8a0b9263ac684dea
#
_entry.id   0361fb46702e8e8e8a0b9263ac684dea
#
_cell.length_a   1.000
_cell.length_b   1.000
_cell.length_c   1.000
_cell.angle_alpha   90.00
_cell.angle_beta   90.00
_cell.angle_gamma   90.00
#
_symmetry.space_group_name_H-M   'P 1'
#
loop_
_entity.id
_entity.type
_entity.pdbx_description
1 polymer ?
#
loop_
_entity_poly.entity_id
_entity_poly.type
_entity_poly.pdbx_seq_one_letter_code
_entity_poly.pdbx_strand_id
1 'polypeptide(L)'
;MKAKYLFHTLLASVMLAATIGLTTACTSNDDNPATPSGLSEAVIKEKIVGKWKAITQDGKERVTDKLYVMTFNADGTMTYSSSTFFQNLSKYTWRNKAPFTYSISGNVLTREGQEDGELRKAFYEVTDINYQEMQMVFTSYILDGQTFSRDMKIGYERVTADYSEDIIGLWEVTEMTGEETYNDDNARLAFLADGTYRYYRKDDTGDWQLVSTRDVEEYFVDGDWLATRWQETGGEMNYEWWDIDEIQDGQMKWSALREREDGTRFTTTFTWKKVSDIAFLIDEEHFPDAEFRNRLCENDYAKDGLVTVEELADVDIIQCANTEGREKIKSLKGIELFPELTTIWAPGNDITELDVTKNAKLQSIDVEDSKITSIDLTQNPNLSYLNLNGNRLTAIDLSNNPLLRELYVGNNKLTAIDVRNIKNLFSFSCYNNQLSELILPDSPKLYFLRIQDNQIKGAAMDALIASLPNKESKLYVIDSANSNEQNVITTAQVAAAKAKGWLAVDVATSQAYPGSDYEN
;
A
#
# COMPACT_ATOMS: atom_id res chain seq x y z
N MET A 1 7.78 -1.30 -22.50
CA MET A 1 7.65 -2.71 -22.88
C MET A 1 8.94 -3.20 -23.52
N LYS A 2 9.48 -4.32 -23.03
CA LYS A 2 10.72 -4.98 -23.46
C LYS A 2 12.03 -4.25 -23.16
N ALA A 3 12.52 -4.37 -21.95
CA ALA A 3 13.95 -4.44 -21.61
C ALA A 3 14.14 -4.70 -20.11
N LYS A 4 13.82 -5.90 -19.60
CA LYS A 4 14.27 -6.38 -18.29
C LYS A 4 14.28 -7.92 -18.17
N TYR A 5 14.42 -8.61 -19.27
CA TYR A 5 14.67 -10.05 -19.25
C TYR A 5 15.92 -10.35 -20.10
N LEU A 6 17.07 -10.11 -19.51
CA LEU A 6 18.33 -10.67 -20.04
C LEU A 6 19.46 -10.52 -19.01
N PHE A 7 19.39 -11.31 -17.91
CA PHE A 7 20.57 -11.54 -17.04
C PHE A 7 20.30 -12.67 -16.02
N HIS A 8 19.72 -13.79 -16.44
CA HIS A 8 19.70 -15.00 -15.60
C HIS A 8 19.78 -16.28 -16.45
N THR A 9 20.74 -16.33 -17.36
CA THR A 9 21.12 -17.59 -18.02
C THR A 9 22.60 -17.53 -18.35
N LEU A 10 23.43 -17.69 -17.32
CA LEU A 10 24.84 -18.12 -17.47
C LEU A 10 25.46 -18.40 -16.10
N LEU A 11 25.11 -19.49 -15.45
CA LEU A 11 25.92 -20.19 -14.44
C LEU A 11 25.32 -21.57 -14.12
N ALA A 12 25.12 -22.36 -15.15
CA ALA A 12 24.87 -23.78 -14.99
C ALA A 12 25.75 -24.52 -16.00
N SER A 13 27.03 -24.61 -15.72
CA SER A 13 27.92 -25.61 -16.32
C SER A 13 29.36 -25.38 -15.87
N VAL A 14 29.73 -25.85 -14.68
CA VAL A 14 31.04 -26.43 -14.37
C VAL A 14 30.85 -27.33 -13.15
N MET A 15 30.28 -28.50 -13.36
CA MET A 15 30.56 -29.66 -12.54
C MET A 15 31.05 -30.73 -13.53
N LEU A 16 32.35 -30.93 -13.60
CA LEU A 16 32.91 -32.24 -13.92
C LEU A 16 34.41 -32.30 -13.60
N ALA A 17 34.74 -33.28 -12.79
CA ALA A 17 35.99 -34.03 -12.76
C ALA A 17 37.25 -33.37 -12.17
N ALA A 18 37.59 -33.84 -10.99
CA ALA A 18 38.96 -34.29 -10.68
C ALA A 18 38.91 -35.35 -9.59
N THR A 19 38.71 -36.58 -9.97
CA THR A 19 39.18 -37.78 -9.25
C THR A 19 40.62 -38.05 -9.65
N ILE A 20 41.36 -38.65 -8.70
CA ILE A 20 42.63 -39.39 -8.80
C ILE A 20 43.87 -38.63 -8.34
N GLY A 21 44.43 -39.20 -7.29
CA GLY A 21 45.78 -38.95 -6.84
C GLY A 21 46.12 -39.61 -5.51
N LEU A 22 46.03 -40.93 -5.43
CA LEU A 22 46.71 -41.73 -4.40
C LEU A 22 48.20 -41.76 -4.70
N THR A 23 49.05 -41.41 -3.72
CA THR A 23 50.32 -42.14 -3.48
C THR A 23 50.86 -41.84 -2.05
N THR A 24 50.88 -42.88 -1.28
CA THR A 24 51.99 -43.52 -0.56
C THR A 24 52.64 -42.78 0.65
N ALA A 25 52.55 -43.56 1.68
CA ALA A 25 53.12 -43.48 3.00
C ALA A 25 54.61 -43.11 3.07
N CYS A 26 54.96 -42.43 4.15
CA CYS A 26 56.16 -42.71 4.91
C CYS A 26 55.93 -42.49 6.40
N THR A 27 56.28 -43.50 7.14
CA THR A 27 56.27 -43.67 8.59
C THR A 27 57.22 -42.72 9.30
N SER A 28 56.80 -42.05 10.38
CA SER A 28 57.65 -41.83 11.55
C SER A 28 56.72 -41.71 12.78
N ASN A 29 57.02 -42.58 13.75
CA ASN A 29 56.44 -42.55 15.10
C ASN A 29 56.82 -41.26 15.79
N ASP A 30 55.83 -40.55 16.31
CA ASP A 30 55.96 -39.73 17.52
C ASP A 30 54.59 -39.76 18.21
N ASP A 31 54.56 -40.42 19.37
CA ASP A 31 53.45 -40.47 20.30
C ASP A 31 53.27 -39.08 20.94
N ASN A 32 52.40 -38.26 20.34
CA ASN A 32 51.79 -37.12 21.00
C ASN A 32 50.29 -37.17 20.68
N PRO A 33 49.35 -37.04 21.66
CA PRO A 33 47.96 -37.10 21.35
C PRO A 33 47.60 -35.98 20.37
N ALA A 34 47.25 -36.37 19.14
CA ALA A 34 46.92 -35.47 18.06
C ALA A 34 45.77 -34.55 18.48
N THR A 35 46.06 -33.28 18.62
CA THR A 35 45.10 -32.20 18.43
C THR A 35 44.39 -32.44 17.10
N PRO A 36 43.05 -32.35 17.00
CA PRO A 36 42.36 -32.49 15.75
C PRO A 36 42.91 -31.47 14.76
N SER A 37 43.60 -31.97 13.76
CA SER A 37 44.28 -31.17 12.75
C SER A 37 43.23 -30.51 11.85
N GLY A 38 43.18 -29.16 11.84
CA GLY A 38 42.57 -28.49 10.72
C GLY A 38 41.82 -27.18 10.98
N LEU A 39 41.39 -26.88 12.19
CA LEU A 39 40.65 -25.65 12.49
C LEU A 39 41.61 -24.55 12.97
N SER A 40 42.20 -23.79 12.04
CA SER A 40 42.92 -22.57 12.37
C SER A 40 41.96 -21.38 12.54
N GLU A 41 42.33 -20.43 13.36
CA GLU A 41 41.62 -19.15 13.55
C GLU A 41 41.29 -18.48 12.19
N ALA A 42 42.22 -18.54 11.24
CA ALA A 42 42.05 -17.96 9.91
C ALA A 42 40.92 -18.64 9.13
N VAL A 43 40.83 -19.97 9.18
CA VAL A 43 39.77 -20.75 8.52
C VAL A 43 38.40 -20.45 9.14
N ILE A 44 38.34 -20.32 10.47
CA ILE A 44 37.07 -19.97 11.13
C ILE A 44 36.63 -18.57 10.73
N LYS A 45 37.54 -17.58 10.77
CA LYS A 45 37.24 -16.19 10.39
C LYS A 45 36.75 -16.07 8.95
N GLU A 46 37.31 -16.86 8.04
CA GLU A 46 36.88 -16.88 6.65
C GLU A 46 35.46 -17.45 6.48
N LYS A 47 35.21 -18.60 7.12
CA LYS A 47 34.00 -19.38 6.88
C LYS A 47 32.78 -18.95 7.72
N ILE A 48 33.02 -18.32 8.88
CA ILE A 48 31.93 -18.00 9.80
C ILE A 48 31.02 -16.87 9.29
N VAL A 49 31.58 -15.96 8.47
CA VAL A 49 30.80 -14.82 7.92
C VAL A 49 29.62 -15.32 7.15
N GLY A 50 28.43 -14.84 7.53
CA GLY A 50 27.14 -15.22 6.95
C GLY A 50 26.11 -15.58 8.00
N LYS A 51 25.01 -16.14 7.55
CA LYS A 51 23.83 -16.48 8.37
C LYS A 51 23.82 -17.97 8.68
N TRP A 52 23.56 -18.30 9.95
CA TRP A 52 23.63 -19.67 10.47
C TRP A 52 22.43 -19.98 11.35
N LYS A 53 21.68 -21.03 11.00
CA LYS A 53 20.52 -21.49 11.76
C LYS A 53 20.93 -22.71 12.63
N ALA A 54 20.65 -22.65 13.93
CA ALA A 54 20.93 -23.75 14.86
C ALA A 54 19.87 -24.85 14.70
N ILE A 55 20.27 -25.98 14.13
CA ILE A 55 19.38 -27.09 13.76
C ILE A 55 19.45 -28.29 14.71
N THR A 56 20.56 -28.47 15.43
CA THR A 56 20.70 -29.59 16.39
C THR A 56 21.21 -29.11 17.74
N GLN A 57 20.86 -29.85 18.80
CA GLN A 57 21.40 -29.69 20.14
C GLN A 57 21.70 -31.05 20.75
N ASP A 58 22.93 -31.26 21.18
CA ASP A 58 23.43 -32.51 21.77
C ASP A 58 23.11 -33.75 20.91
N GLY A 59 23.21 -33.56 19.57
CA GLY A 59 22.96 -34.58 18.57
C GLY A 59 21.47 -34.84 18.25
N LYS A 60 20.53 -34.07 18.82
CA LYS A 60 19.11 -34.12 18.49
C LYS A 60 18.72 -32.91 17.67
N GLU A 61 17.87 -33.14 16.67
CA GLU A 61 17.25 -32.06 15.91
C GLU A 61 16.46 -31.13 16.83
N ARG A 62 16.51 -29.83 16.59
CA ARG A 62 15.75 -28.84 17.37
C ARG A 62 14.35 -28.69 16.75
N VAL A 63 13.34 -28.52 17.60
CA VAL A 63 12.01 -28.16 17.15
C VAL A 63 11.97 -26.69 16.69
N THR A 64 11.09 -26.36 15.75
CA THR A 64 11.10 -25.05 15.08
C THR A 64 10.90 -23.88 16.05
N ASP A 65 10.12 -24.04 17.08
CA ASP A 65 9.92 -23.04 18.14
C ASP A 65 11.13 -22.84 19.09
N LYS A 66 12.20 -23.63 18.91
CA LYS A 66 13.47 -23.54 19.66
C LYS A 66 14.66 -23.25 18.75
N LEU A 67 14.44 -22.98 17.47
CA LEU A 67 15.48 -22.54 16.54
C LEU A 67 15.97 -21.13 16.88
N TYR A 68 17.14 -20.79 16.40
CA TYR A 68 17.64 -19.45 16.37
C TYR A 68 18.63 -19.27 15.22
N VAL A 69 18.76 -18.02 14.79
CA VAL A 69 19.63 -17.62 13.68
C VAL A 69 20.68 -16.65 14.17
N MET A 70 21.93 -16.88 13.82
CA MET A 70 23.05 -15.96 14.02
C MET A 70 23.55 -15.46 12.67
N THR A 71 23.71 -14.16 12.53
CA THR A 71 24.35 -13.56 11.36
C THR A 71 25.66 -12.92 11.77
N PHE A 72 26.77 -13.40 11.23
CA PHE A 72 28.12 -12.89 11.48
C PHE A 72 28.54 -11.99 10.31
N ASN A 73 28.86 -10.74 10.59
CA ASN A 73 29.34 -9.76 9.62
C ASN A 73 30.87 -9.71 9.59
N ALA A 74 31.45 -9.38 8.44
CA ALA A 74 32.89 -9.29 8.26
C ALA A 74 33.55 -8.19 9.11
N ASP A 75 32.79 -7.22 9.59
CA ASP A 75 33.27 -6.13 10.45
C ASP A 75 33.38 -6.51 11.96
N GLY A 76 33.05 -7.75 12.31
CA GLY A 76 33.03 -8.22 13.69
C GLY A 76 31.74 -7.96 14.45
N THR A 77 30.70 -7.48 13.76
CA THR A 77 29.36 -7.39 14.34
C THR A 77 28.57 -8.65 14.05
N MET A 78 27.56 -8.93 14.88
CA MET A 78 26.63 -10.03 14.65
C MET A 78 25.25 -9.70 15.17
N THR A 79 24.26 -10.38 14.61
CA THR A 79 22.86 -10.37 15.09
C THR A 79 22.47 -11.77 15.54
N TYR A 80 21.49 -11.82 16.43
CA TYR A 80 20.98 -13.05 17.00
C TYR A 80 19.46 -12.97 17.07
N SER A 81 18.76 -13.88 16.41
CA SER A 81 17.32 -14.00 16.40
C SER A 81 16.91 -15.34 17.01
N SER A 82 16.06 -15.36 18.02
CA SER A 82 15.57 -16.60 18.62
C SER A 82 14.15 -16.44 19.13
N SER A 83 13.40 -17.53 19.17
CA SER A 83 12.04 -17.57 19.72
C SER A 83 12.01 -17.12 21.18
N THR A 84 12.93 -17.63 22.01
CA THR A 84 13.03 -17.28 23.43
C THR A 84 13.39 -15.80 23.63
N PHE A 85 14.29 -15.28 22.81
CA PHE A 85 14.67 -13.88 22.82
C PHE A 85 13.45 -12.99 22.51
N PHE A 86 12.71 -13.29 21.46
CA PHE A 86 11.55 -12.49 21.07
C PHE A 86 10.36 -12.59 22.04
N GLN A 87 10.12 -13.72 22.65
CA GLN A 87 9.10 -13.87 23.68
C GLN A 87 9.39 -13.01 24.93
N ASN A 88 10.65 -12.85 25.29
CA ASN A 88 11.07 -12.11 26.48
C ASN A 88 11.32 -10.62 26.23
N LEU A 89 11.36 -10.19 24.96
CA LEU A 89 11.55 -8.79 24.62
C LEU A 89 10.25 -8.00 24.70
N SER A 90 10.37 -6.74 25.09
CA SER A 90 9.26 -5.79 24.97
C SER A 90 8.89 -5.62 23.48
N LYS A 91 7.64 -5.20 23.18
CA LYS A 91 7.17 -4.97 21.81
C LYS A 91 8.06 -4.05 20.96
N TYR A 92 8.90 -3.23 21.58
CA TYR A 92 9.83 -2.32 20.87
C TYR A 92 11.02 -3.03 20.23
N THR A 93 11.36 -4.22 20.67
CA THR A 93 12.54 -4.97 20.22
C THR A 93 12.20 -6.20 19.38
N TRP A 94 10.89 -6.48 19.18
CA TRP A 94 10.41 -7.63 18.43
C TRP A 94 11.06 -7.78 17.04
N ARG A 95 11.20 -6.68 16.29
CA ARG A 95 11.79 -6.66 14.94
C ARG A 95 13.26 -6.27 14.93
N ASN A 96 13.78 -5.75 16.03
CA ASN A 96 15.13 -5.27 16.11
C ASN A 96 16.05 -6.38 16.61
N LYS A 97 16.91 -6.85 15.73
CA LYS A 97 18.00 -7.75 16.08
C LYS A 97 18.96 -7.01 17.01
N ALA A 98 19.18 -7.54 18.21
CA ALA A 98 20.16 -6.93 19.12
C ALA A 98 21.56 -6.98 18.50
N PRO A 99 22.26 -5.86 18.34
CA PRO A 99 23.61 -5.86 17.82
C PRO A 99 24.56 -6.39 18.90
N PHE A 100 25.31 -7.43 18.54
CA PHE A 100 26.41 -7.96 19.31
C PHE A 100 27.71 -7.76 18.53
N THR A 101 28.83 -7.82 19.22
CA THR A 101 30.14 -8.01 18.60
C THR A 101 30.60 -9.44 18.79
N TYR A 102 31.45 -9.93 17.90
CA TYR A 102 32.11 -11.20 18.09
C TYR A 102 33.60 -11.08 17.81
N SER A 103 34.37 -11.95 18.46
CA SER A 103 35.77 -12.12 18.21
C SER A 103 36.15 -13.60 18.23
N ILE A 104 37.21 -13.95 17.51
CA ILE A 104 37.71 -15.32 17.43
C ILE A 104 39.19 -15.29 17.87
N SER A 105 39.52 -16.18 18.81
CA SER A 105 40.88 -16.41 19.26
C SER A 105 41.15 -17.92 19.32
N GLY A 106 42.05 -18.41 18.47
CA GLY A 106 42.17 -19.84 18.23
C GLY A 106 40.88 -20.42 17.66
N ASN A 107 40.27 -21.40 18.34
CA ASN A 107 38.97 -21.96 18.00
C ASN A 107 37.84 -21.45 18.91
N VAL A 108 38.09 -20.45 19.77
CA VAL A 108 37.07 -19.89 20.66
C VAL A 108 36.45 -18.64 20.03
N LEU A 109 35.14 -18.70 19.82
CA LEU A 109 34.30 -17.56 19.47
C LEU A 109 33.76 -16.94 20.75
N THR A 110 33.93 -15.64 20.89
CA THR A 110 33.34 -14.84 21.97
C THR A 110 32.30 -13.91 21.39
N ARG A 111 31.06 -13.98 21.90
CA ARG A 111 29.98 -13.04 21.61
C ARG A 111 29.82 -12.08 22.79
N GLU A 112 29.76 -10.78 22.54
CA GLU A 112 29.57 -9.75 23.56
C GLU A 112 28.60 -8.67 23.12
N GLY A 113 27.67 -8.27 24.00
CA GLY A 113 26.70 -7.21 23.74
C GLY A 113 25.82 -6.94 24.93
N GLN A 114 24.89 -5.98 24.77
CA GLN A 114 23.92 -5.65 25.81
C GLN A 114 22.56 -6.30 25.47
N GLU A 115 21.96 -6.90 26.46
CA GLU A 115 20.65 -7.46 26.42
C GLU A 115 19.88 -7.03 27.68
N ASP A 116 18.74 -6.36 27.52
CA ASP A 116 17.97 -5.75 28.62
C ASP A 116 18.76 -4.76 29.49
N GLY A 117 19.76 -4.07 28.87
CA GLY A 117 20.65 -3.13 29.57
C GLY A 117 21.81 -3.79 30.32
N GLU A 118 21.89 -5.11 30.32
CA GLU A 118 22.95 -5.89 30.97
C GLU A 118 24.01 -6.36 29.95
N LEU A 119 25.28 -6.26 30.31
CA LEU A 119 26.34 -6.78 29.47
C LEU A 119 26.35 -8.31 29.55
N ARG A 120 26.18 -8.95 28.42
CA ARG A 120 26.24 -10.40 28.28
C ARG A 120 27.41 -10.82 27.40
N LYS A 121 28.12 -11.82 27.85
CA LYS A 121 29.26 -12.39 27.13
C LYS A 121 29.10 -13.90 27.08
N ALA A 122 29.22 -14.49 25.91
CA ALA A 122 29.08 -15.92 25.70
C ALA A 122 30.30 -16.48 24.95
N PHE A 123 30.68 -17.70 25.30
CA PHE A 123 31.86 -18.37 24.75
C PHE A 123 31.44 -19.67 24.08
N TYR A 124 31.94 -19.88 22.89
CA TYR A 124 31.71 -21.07 22.08
C TYR A 124 33.03 -21.61 21.56
N GLU A 125 33.22 -22.89 21.65
CA GLU A 125 34.33 -23.57 20.96
C GLU A 125 33.83 -24.05 19.60
N VAL A 126 34.43 -23.56 18.52
CA VAL A 126 34.14 -24.04 17.16
C VAL A 126 34.89 -25.34 16.95
N THR A 127 34.19 -26.45 16.83
CA THR A 127 34.79 -27.78 16.71
C THR A 127 34.85 -28.27 15.27
N ASP A 128 33.97 -27.77 14.40
CA ASP A 128 34.01 -27.99 12.96
C ASP A 128 33.32 -26.84 12.23
N ILE A 129 33.78 -26.51 11.03
CA ILE A 129 33.12 -25.53 10.14
C ILE A 129 33.52 -25.74 8.68
N ASN A 130 32.53 -25.81 7.83
CA ASN A 130 32.67 -25.74 6.38
C ASN A 130 31.76 -24.63 5.80
N TYR A 131 31.54 -24.57 4.49
CA TYR A 131 30.70 -23.54 3.89
C TYR A 131 29.18 -23.80 4.04
N GLN A 132 28.77 -24.97 4.52
CA GLN A 132 27.38 -25.37 4.68
C GLN A 132 27.01 -25.67 6.13
N GLU A 133 27.94 -26.21 6.91
CA GLU A 133 27.69 -26.67 8.28
C GLU A 133 28.74 -26.15 9.25
N MET A 134 28.32 -25.96 10.50
CA MET A 134 29.18 -25.58 11.61
C MET A 134 28.76 -26.33 12.88
N GLN A 135 29.77 -26.76 13.65
CA GLN A 135 29.57 -27.36 14.96
C GLN A 135 30.26 -26.50 16.02
N MET A 136 29.51 -26.14 17.05
CA MET A 136 30.04 -25.40 18.19
C MET A 136 29.66 -26.07 19.50
N VAL A 137 30.53 -25.93 20.51
CA VAL A 137 30.18 -26.22 21.91
C VAL A 137 30.02 -24.89 22.63
N PHE A 138 28.83 -24.64 23.14
CA PHE A 138 28.60 -23.52 24.05
C PHE A 138 29.16 -23.88 25.41
N THR A 139 30.23 -23.19 25.85
CA THR A 139 31.00 -23.57 27.03
C THR A 139 30.61 -22.77 28.26
N SER A 140 30.35 -21.48 28.12
CA SER A 140 30.02 -20.63 29.26
C SER A 140 29.41 -19.29 28.83
N TYR A 141 28.78 -18.61 29.78
CA TYR A 141 28.37 -17.21 29.61
C TYR A 141 28.62 -16.43 30.91
N ILE A 142 28.79 -15.12 30.76
CA ILE A 142 28.90 -14.18 31.87
C ILE A 142 27.68 -13.29 31.86
N LEU A 143 27.01 -13.21 33.01
CA LEU A 143 25.91 -12.33 33.31
C LEU A 143 26.20 -11.65 34.65
N ASP A 144 26.14 -10.32 34.72
CA ASP A 144 26.42 -9.51 35.91
C ASP A 144 27.76 -9.87 36.60
N GLY A 145 28.79 -10.17 35.81
CA GLY A 145 30.10 -10.55 36.32
C GLY A 145 30.18 -11.97 36.86
N GLN A 146 29.10 -12.74 36.87
CA GLN A 146 29.09 -14.15 37.25
C GLN A 146 29.24 -15.05 36.03
N THR A 147 30.12 -16.05 36.13
CA THR A 147 30.36 -17.04 35.07
C THR A 147 29.52 -18.28 35.32
N PHE A 148 28.75 -18.68 34.31
CA PHE A 148 27.94 -19.91 34.28
C PHE A 148 28.54 -20.83 33.22
N SER A 149 28.94 -22.03 33.59
CA SER A 149 29.47 -23.03 32.65
C SER A 149 28.38 -23.99 32.21
N ARG A 150 28.39 -24.30 30.93
CA ARG A 150 27.44 -25.27 30.33
C ARG A 150 28.05 -25.83 29.05
N ASP A 151 28.26 -27.12 29.00
CA ASP A 151 28.70 -27.79 27.78
C ASP A 151 27.48 -28.24 26.99
N MET A 152 27.22 -27.57 25.86
CA MET A 152 26.11 -27.88 24.99
C MET A 152 26.59 -27.88 23.54
N LYS A 153 26.48 -29.02 22.87
CA LYS A 153 26.84 -29.14 21.46
C LYS A 153 25.73 -28.63 20.59
N ILE A 154 26.04 -27.76 19.64
CA ILE A 154 25.08 -27.16 18.74
C ILE A 154 25.57 -27.30 17.31
N GLY A 155 24.76 -27.89 16.47
CA GLY A 155 24.99 -27.95 15.03
C GLY A 155 24.17 -26.89 14.31
N TYR A 156 24.84 -26.26 13.35
CA TYR A 156 24.29 -25.18 12.54
C TYR A 156 24.37 -25.55 11.06
N GLU A 157 23.39 -25.10 10.31
CA GLU A 157 23.44 -25.05 8.86
C GLU A 157 23.52 -23.60 8.38
N ARG A 158 24.13 -23.39 7.21
CA ARG A 158 24.19 -22.07 6.59
C ARG A 158 22.87 -21.76 5.89
N VAL A 159 22.29 -20.64 6.27
CA VAL A 159 21.12 -20.10 5.60
C VAL A 159 21.58 -19.35 4.37
N THR A 160 21.17 -19.81 3.20
CA THR A 160 21.50 -19.22 1.89
C THR A 160 20.29 -18.54 1.24
N ALA A 161 19.07 -18.93 1.58
CA ALA A 161 17.86 -18.26 1.15
C ALA A 161 17.54 -17.06 2.04
N ASP A 162 16.89 -16.06 1.49
CA ASP A 162 16.28 -14.96 2.23
C ASP A 162 14.94 -14.63 1.58
N TYR A 163 13.86 -15.03 2.23
CA TYR A 163 12.50 -14.89 1.74
C TYR A 163 11.79 -13.62 2.26
N SER A 164 12.53 -12.68 2.85
CA SER A 164 11.95 -11.49 3.46
C SER A 164 11.17 -10.60 2.49
N GLU A 165 11.59 -10.57 1.22
CA GLU A 165 10.90 -9.84 0.15
C GLU A 165 9.88 -10.74 -0.60
N ASP A 166 10.21 -12.02 -0.79
CA ASP A 166 9.38 -12.94 -1.58
C ASP A 166 8.06 -13.30 -0.89
N ILE A 167 8.03 -13.24 0.46
CA ILE A 167 6.82 -13.54 1.25
C ILE A 167 5.75 -12.45 1.11
N ILE A 168 6.13 -11.22 0.74
CA ILE A 168 5.20 -10.09 0.63
C ILE A 168 4.13 -10.38 -0.43
N GLY A 169 2.85 -10.20 -0.04
CA GLY A 169 1.72 -10.44 -0.91
C GLY A 169 0.56 -11.15 -0.22
N LEU A 170 -0.48 -11.43 -0.98
CA LEU A 170 -1.67 -12.15 -0.54
C LEU A 170 -1.55 -13.63 -0.90
N TRP A 171 -1.62 -14.49 0.11
CA TRP A 171 -1.45 -15.93 0.00
C TRP A 171 -2.69 -16.67 0.46
N GLU A 172 -3.09 -17.70 -0.26
CA GLU A 172 -4.21 -18.59 0.07
C GLU A 172 -3.68 -20.00 0.34
N VAL A 173 -4.09 -20.62 1.45
CA VAL A 173 -3.73 -21.99 1.77
C VAL A 173 -4.37 -22.94 0.78
N THR A 174 -3.58 -23.89 0.28
CA THR A 174 -4.04 -24.91 -0.69
C THR A 174 -3.96 -26.32 -0.11
N GLU A 175 -3.05 -26.55 0.81
CA GLU A 175 -2.86 -27.85 1.43
C GLU A 175 -2.27 -27.68 2.84
N MET A 176 -2.75 -28.50 3.77
CA MET A 176 -2.16 -28.66 5.08
C MET A 176 -1.96 -30.15 5.34
N THR A 177 -0.77 -30.52 5.81
CA THR A 177 -0.46 -31.88 6.23
C THR A 177 0.14 -31.88 7.61
N GLY A 178 -0.09 -32.95 8.38
CA GLY A 178 0.39 -33.08 9.76
C GLY A 178 -0.71 -33.49 10.71
N GLU A 179 -0.36 -33.59 12.00
CA GLU A 179 -1.30 -34.10 13.02
C GLU A 179 -2.07 -32.99 13.76
N GLU A 180 -1.80 -31.74 13.48
CA GLU A 180 -2.58 -30.63 14.05
C GLU A 180 -3.88 -30.47 13.27
N THR A 181 -5.00 -30.51 13.98
CA THR A 181 -6.31 -30.22 13.42
C THR A 181 -6.53 -28.70 13.33
N TYR A 182 -5.75 -28.04 12.50
CA TYR A 182 -6.17 -26.73 12.02
C TYR A 182 -7.24 -26.96 10.96
N ASN A 183 -8.48 -26.56 11.26
CA ASN A 183 -9.56 -26.55 10.25
C ASN A 183 -9.43 -25.35 9.31
N ASP A 184 -8.22 -25.04 8.85
CA ASP A 184 -7.93 -23.81 8.12
C ASP A 184 -7.60 -24.04 6.64
N ASP A 185 -8.32 -24.98 6.01
CA ASP A 185 -8.35 -25.11 4.54
C ASP A 185 -8.98 -23.89 3.82
N ASN A 186 -9.42 -22.86 4.59
CA ASN A 186 -10.03 -21.63 4.14
C ASN A 186 -9.35 -20.40 4.77
N ALA A 187 -8.03 -20.31 4.70
CA ALA A 187 -7.26 -19.21 5.22
C ALA A 187 -6.52 -18.43 4.13
N ARG A 188 -6.45 -17.11 4.29
CA ARG A 188 -5.54 -16.23 3.55
C ARG A 188 -4.68 -15.43 4.52
N LEU A 189 -3.45 -15.19 4.12
CA LEU A 189 -2.52 -14.29 4.80
C LEU A 189 -2.04 -13.22 3.82
N ALA A 190 -2.16 -11.98 4.24
CA ALA A 190 -1.57 -10.85 3.54
C ALA A 190 -0.33 -10.39 4.32
N PHE A 191 0.86 -10.65 3.80
CA PHE A 191 2.12 -10.15 4.37
C PHE A 191 2.47 -8.81 3.75
N LEU A 192 2.68 -7.79 4.58
CA LEU A 192 2.92 -6.41 4.19
C LEU A 192 4.40 -6.03 4.37
N ALA A 193 4.89 -5.12 3.53
CA ALA A 193 6.28 -4.69 3.56
C ALA A 193 6.69 -4.00 4.88
N ASP A 194 5.73 -3.47 5.64
CA ASP A 194 5.97 -2.86 6.95
C ASP A 194 6.20 -3.89 8.07
N GLY A 195 6.08 -5.21 7.77
CA GLY A 195 6.23 -6.33 8.68
C GLY A 195 4.98 -6.58 9.52
N THR A 196 3.83 -6.10 9.09
CA THR A 196 2.52 -6.55 9.59
C THR A 196 1.94 -7.58 8.65
N TYR A 197 0.99 -8.37 9.13
CA TYR A 197 0.21 -9.25 8.29
C TYR A 197 -1.27 -9.10 8.61
N ARG A 198 -2.14 -9.63 7.73
CA ARG A 198 -3.58 -9.70 7.95
C ARG A 198 -4.04 -11.13 7.72
N TYR A 199 -4.95 -11.58 8.56
CA TYR A 199 -5.51 -12.92 8.49
C TYR A 199 -6.97 -12.87 8.07
N TYR A 200 -7.31 -13.65 7.03
CA TYR A 200 -8.65 -13.71 6.46
C TYR A 200 -9.20 -15.12 6.51
N ARG A 201 -10.51 -15.23 6.72
CA ARG A 201 -11.27 -16.47 6.62
C ARG A 201 -12.48 -16.28 5.71
N LYS A 202 -12.92 -17.36 5.05
CA LYS A 202 -14.20 -17.36 4.37
C LYS A 202 -15.34 -17.41 5.38
N ASP A 203 -16.35 -16.59 5.15
CA ASP A 203 -17.62 -16.67 5.86
C ASP A 203 -18.53 -17.79 5.29
N ASP A 204 -19.71 -17.96 5.86
CA ASP A 204 -20.68 -18.97 5.45
C ASP A 204 -21.19 -18.75 4.00
N THR A 205 -21.00 -17.58 3.41
CA THR A 205 -21.35 -17.27 2.01
C THR A 205 -20.21 -17.56 1.03
N GLY A 206 -19.01 -17.81 1.55
CA GLY A 206 -17.79 -18.04 0.79
C GLY A 206 -16.98 -16.78 0.51
N ASP A 207 -17.39 -15.63 1.07
CA ASP A 207 -16.68 -14.37 0.95
C ASP A 207 -15.52 -14.30 1.95
N TRP A 208 -14.41 -13.72 1.54
CA TRP A 208 -13.27 -13.49 2.41
C TRP A 208 -13.55 -12.34 3.38
N GLN A 209 -13.31 -12.57 4.66
CA GLN A 209 -13.51 -11.60 5.74
C GLN A 209 -12.23 -11.45 6.55
N LEU A 210 -11.83 -10.22 6.82
CA LEU A 210 -10.75 -9.94 7.77
C LEU A 210 -11.15 -10.41 9.17
N VAL A 211 -10.28 -11.16 9.83
CA VAL A 211 -10.46 -11.54 11.22
C VAL A 211 -10.09 -10.35 12.11
N SER A 212 -11.09 -9.54 12.45
CA SER A 212 -10.94 -8.24 13.14
C SER A 212 -10.77 -8.32 14.66
N THR A 213 -10.65 -9.54 15.22
CA THR A 213 -10.52 -9.74 16.68
C THR A 213 -9.09 -9.58 17.19
N ARG A 214 -8.14 -9.23 16.31
CA ARG A 214 -6.73 -9.11 16.64
C ARG A 214 -6.29 -7.66 16.67
N ASP A 215 -5.66 -7.24 17.77
CA ASP A 215 -5.14 -5.87 17.94
C ASP A 215 -3.72 -5.71 17.38
N VAL A 216 -2.98 -6.81 17.31
CA VAL A 216 -1.58 -6.86 16.81
C VAL A 216 -1.46 -8.06 15.89
N GLU A 217 -0.90 -7.85 14.72
CA GLU A 217 -0.51 -8.91 13.78
C GLU A 217 0.80 -8.50 13.12
N GLU A 218 1.90 -9.11 13.55
CA GLU A 218 3.24 -8.76 13.09
C GLU A 218 4.03 -10.01 12.71
N TYR A 219 4.93 -9.86 11.73
CA TYR A 219 5.85 -10.90 11.32
C TYR A 219 7.24 -10.35 11.06
N PHE A 220 8.22 -11.24 11.00
CA PHE A 220 9.50 -11.01 10.34
C PHE A 220 10.02 -12.32 9.75
N VAL A 221 10.87 -12.19 8.76
CA VAL A 221 11.63 -13.29 8.17
C VAL A 221 13.13 -13.05 8.41
N ASP A 222 13.84 -14.07 8.86
CA ASP A 222 15.28 -14.05 9.01
C ASP A 222 15.91 -15.20 8.22
N GLY A 223 16.11 -14.95 6.93
CA GLY A 223 16.51 -15.95 5.97
C GLY A 223 15.34 -16.83 5.53
N ASP A 224 15.34 -18.07 5.97
CA ASP A 224 14.27 -19.05 5.76
C ASP A 224 13.42 -19.29 7.01
N TRP A 225 13.58 -18.50 8.03
CA TRP A 225 12.85 -18.64 9.30
C TRP A 225 11.85 -17.53 9.47
N LEU A 226 10.56 -17.87 9.48
CA LEU A 226 9.44 -16.97 9.69
C LEU A 226 9.01 -16.99 11.15
N ALA A 227 8.84 -15.81 11.72
CA ALA A 227 8.23 -15.60 13.01
C ALA A 227 6.98 -14.73 12.86
N THR A 228 5.88 -15.14 13.46
CA THR A 228 4.64 -14.38 13.55
C THR A 228 4.24 -14.17 15.00
N ARG A 229 3.58 -13.05 15.28
CA ARG A 229 2.91 -12.83 16.54
C ARG A 229 1.59 -12.11 16.34
N TRP A 230 0.63 -12.43 17.20
CA TRP A 230 -0.66 -11.74 17.21
C TRP A 230 -1.21 -11.66 18.62
N GLN A 231 -2.10 -10.72 18.84
CA GLN A 231 -2.79 -10.53 20.09
C GLN A 231 -4.29 -10.42 19.82
N GLU A 232 -5.07 -11.35 20.36
CA GLU A 232 -6.52 -11.22 20.37
C GLU A 232 -6.92 -10.03 21.26
N THR A 233 -7.99 -9.32 20.92
CA THR A 233 -8.47 -8.17 21.69
C THR A 233 -8.70 -8.51 23.17
N GLY A 234 -7.88 -7.90 24.02
CA GLY A 234 -7.88 -8.17 25.46
C GLY A 234 -7.25 -9.48 25.90
N GLY A 235 -6.62 -10.24 24.99
CA GLY A 235 -5.93 -11.49 25.25
C GLY A 235 -4.43 -11.34 25.46
N GLU A 236 -3.73 -12.44 25.57
CA GLU A 236 -2.27 -12.51 25.63
C GLU A 236 -1.66 -12.53 24.23
N MET A 237 -0.38 -12.18 24.13
CA MET A 237 0.37 -12.25 22.90
C MET A 237 0.68 -13.70 22.54
N ASN A 238 0.32 -14.10 21.34
CA ASN A 238 0.62 -15.41 20.75
C ASN A 238 1.84 -15.29 19.82
N TYR A 239 2.55 -16.40 19.65
CA TYR A 239 3.75 -16.49 18.81
C TYR A 239 3.76 -17.81 18.07
N GLU A 240 4.16 -17.76 16.80
CA GLU A 240 4.43 -18.95 15.99
C GLU A 240 5.70 -18.79 15.17
N TRP A 241 6.35 -19.92 14.89
CA TRP A 241 7.57 -20.00 14.10
C TRP A 241 7.44 -21.10 13.07
N TRP A 242 7.96 -20.82 11.88
CA TRP A 242 7.91 -21.70 10.72
C TRP A 242 9.25 -21.68 9.99
N ASP A 243 9.66 -22.80 9.46
CA ASP A 243 10.73 -22.89 8.47
C ASP A 243 10.08 -22.71 7.09
N ILE A 244 10.53 -21.72 6.32
CA ILE A 244 10.10 -21.55 4.92
C ILE A 244 10.93 -22.50 4.09
N ASP A 245 10.32 -23.60 3.65
CA ASP A 245 10.97 -24.63 2.86
C ASP A 245 11.29 -24.09 1.46
N GLU A 246 10.36 -23.32 0.86
CA GLU A 246 10.49 -22.78 -0.49
C GLU A 246 9.45 -21.68 -0.75
N ILE A 247 9.88 -20.63 -1.49
CA ILE A 247 8.97 -19.70 -2.18
C ILE A 247 9.43 -19.63 -3.62
N GLN A 248 8.64 -20.20 -4.54
CA GLN A 248 8.94 -20.24 -5.97
C GLN A 248 7.67 -20.34 -6.81
N ASP A 249 7.67 -19.70 -7.99
CA ASP A 249 6.60 -19.79 -9.00
C ASP A 249 5.18 -19.52 -8.46
N GLY A 250 5.06 -18.58 -7.50
CA GLY A 250 3.77 -18.25 -6.89
C GLY A 250 3.27 -19.31 -5.91
N GLN A 251 4.13 -20.21 -5.46
CA GLN A 251 3.86 -21.15 -4.38
C GLN A 251 4.81 -20.89 -3.21
N MET A 252 4.32 -21.09 -2.01
CA MET A 252 5.10 -21.05 -0.78
C MET A 252 4.79 -22.32 0.02
N LYS A 253 5.84 -22.91 0.55
CA LYS A 253 5.75 -24.02 1.47
C LYS A 253 6.50 -23.67 2.73
N TRP A 254 5.86 -23.88 3.85
CA TRP A 254 6.51 -23.82 5.13
C TRP A 254 6.17 -25.01 6.00
N SER A 255 7.05 -25.33 6.94
CA SER A 255 6.88 -26.43 7.86
C SER A 255 7.32 -26.06 9.27
N ALA A 256 6.84 -26.82 10.25
CA ALA A 256 7.31 -26.71 11.62
C ALA A 256 7.41 -28.09 12.26
N LEU A 257 8.59 -28.43 12.77
CA LEU A 257 8.80 -29.56 13.65
C LEU A 257 8.37 -29.18 15.06
N ARG A 258 7.39 -29.87 15.61
CA ARG A 258 6.79 -29.65 16.93
C ARG A 258 7.09 -30.83 17.86
N GLU A 259 7.01 -30.59 19.18
CA GLU A 259 7.18 -31.61 20.20
C GLU A 259 6.05 -31.48 21.24
N ARG A 260 5.31 -32.57 21.47
CA ARG A 260 4.29 -32.64 22.51
C ARG A 260 4.91 -32.80 23.89
N GLU A 261 4.12 -32.61 24.93
CA GLU A 261 4.53 -32.78 26.32
C GLU A 261 5.07 -34.19 26.62
N ASP A 262 4.60 -35.21 25.90
CA ASP A 262 5.05 -36.60 26.03
C ASP A 262 6.38 -36.88 25.30
N GLY A 263 6.96 -35.87 24.60
CA GLY A 263 8.17 -35.98 23.82
C GLY A 263 7.97 -36.52 22.40
N THR A 264 6.73 -36.78 21.97
CA THR A 264 6.43 -37.17 20.59
C THR A 264 6.60 -35.99 19.66
N ARG A 265 7.28 -36.20 18.53
CA ARG A 265 7.53 -35.19 17.50
C ARG A 265 6.69 -35.41 16.27
N PHE A 266 6.25 -34.33 15.66
CA PHE A 266 5.49 -34.33 14.43
C PHE A 266 5.82 -33.06 13.62
N THR A 267 5.62 -33.13 12.31
CA THR A 267 5.81 -31.98 11.42
C THR A 267 4.45 -31.55 10.88
N THR A 268 4.17 -30.28 10.97
CA THR A 268 3.05 -29.64 10.29
C THR A 268 3.58 -28.88 9.10
N THR A 269 2.94 -29.03 7.93
CA THR A 269 3.34 -28.37 6.70
C THR A 269 2.13 -27.67 6.09
N PHE A 270 2.32 -26.44 5.62
CA PHE A 270 1.34 -25.71 4.81
C PHE A 270 1.90 -25.42 3.44
N THR A 271 1.06 -25.57 2.44
CA THR A 271 1.32 -25.11 1.07
C THR A 271 0.36 -23.97 0.77
N TRP A 272 0.92 -22.88 0.25
CA TRP A 272 0.23 -21.65 -0.08
C TRP A 272 0.38 -21.32 -1.54
N LYS A 273 -0.64 -20.71 -2.11
CA LYS A 273 -0.59 -20.16 -3.46
C LYS A 273 -0.69 -18.64 -3.34
N LYS A 274 0.20 -17.92 -4.02
CA LYS A 274 0.10 -16.47 -4.15
C LYS A 274 -1.15 -16.12 -4.96
N VAL A 275 -2.00 -15.30 -4.37
CA VAL A 275 -3.22 -14.80 -5.03
C VAL A 275 -2.84 -13.59 -5.87
N SER A 276 -2.15 -12.62 -5.24
CA SER A 276 -1.74 -11.38 -5.86
C SER A 276 -0.69 -10.65 -5.01
N ASP A 277 -0.07 -9.64 -5.61
CA ASP A 277 0.61 -8.59 -4.85
C ASP A 277 -0.42 -7.60 -4.29
N ILE A 278 -0.13 -7.03 -3.12
CA ILE A 278 -1.00 -6.05 -2.46
C ILE A 278 -0.59 -4.67 -2.94
N ALA A 279 -1.55 -3.90 -3.45
CA ALA A 279 -1.33 -2.51 -3.82
C ALA A 279 -1.34 -1.61 -2.57
N PHE A 280 -2.41 -1.68 -1.76
CA PHE A 280 -2.55 -0.96 -0.50
C PHE A 280 -3.71 -1.52 0.35
N LEU A 281 -3.78 -1.06 1.61
CA LEU A 281 -4.89 -1.34 2.52
C LEU A 281 -5.91 -0.20 2.51
N ILE A 282 -7.18 -0.53 2.78
CA ILE A 282 -8.24 0.45 3.06
C ILE A 282 -8.21 0.77 4.57
N ASP A 283 -7.23 1.51 4.99
CA ASP A 283 -7.00 1.88 6.39
C ASP A 283 -6.98 3.40 6.61
N GLU A 284 -6.76 3.83 7.85
CA GLU A 284 -6.76 5.26 8.21
C GLU A 284 -5.52 6.00 7.68
N GLU A 285 -4.42 5.30 7.46
CA GLU A 285 -3.18 5.88 6.92
C GLU A 285 -3.36 6.30 5.46
N HIS A 286 -3.92 5.41 4.63
CA HIS A 286 -4.16 5.65 3.21
C HIS A 286 -5.42 6.48 2.97
N PHE A 287 -6.48 6.22 3.72
CA PHE A 287 -7.81 6.84 3.59
C PHE A 287 -8.28 7.36 4.95
N PRO A 288 -7.92 8.59 5.37
CA PRO A 288 -8.23 9.09 6.71
C PRO A 288 -9.73 9.30 6.99
N ASP A 289 -10.55 9.48 5.96
CA ASP A 289 -12.01 9.63 6.13
C ASP A 289 -12.68 8.26 6.29
N ALA A 290 -13.30 8.03 7.46
CA ALA A 290 -13.92 6.75 7.78
C ALA A 290 -15.11 6.42 6.87
N GLU A 291 -15.93 7.42 6.49
CA GLU A 291 -17.06 7.16 5.59
C GLU A 291 -16.58 6.88 4.17
N PHE A 292 -15.48 7.50 3.72
CA PHE A 292 -14.89 7.15 2.44
C PHE A 292 -14.37 5.71 2.43
N ARG A 293 -13.67 5.26 3.49
CA ARG A 293 -13.28 3.85 3.66
C ARG A 293 -14.49 2.91 3.58
N ASN A 294 -15.56 3.23 4.32
CA ASN A 294 -16.78 2.43 4.29
C ASN A 294 -17.36 2.30 2.87
N ARG A 295 -17.35 3.40 2.10
CA ARG A 295 -17.84 3.38 0.70
C ARG A 295 -16.94 2.56 -0.22
N LEU A 296 -15.63 2.61 -0.03
CA LEU A 296 -14.71 1.76 -0.81
C LEU A 296 -14.95 0.28 -0.51
N CYS A 297 -15.09 -0.09 0.78
CA CYS A 297 -15.35 -1.48 1.19
C CYS A 297 -16.75 -2.01 0.82
N GLU A 298 -17.66 -1.19 0.31
CA GLU A 298 -18.92 -1.65 -0.29
C GLU A 298 -18.73 -2.22 -1.71
N ASN A 299 -17.57 -2.01 -2.31
CA ASN A 299 -17.26 -2.50 -3.65
C ASN A 299 -16.46 -3.81 -3.56
N ASP A 300 -16.66 -4.69 -4.52
CA ASP A 300 -16.05 -6.02 -4.53
C ASP A 300 -14.52 -5.98 -4.49
N TYR A 301 -13.90 -4.96 -5.10
CA TYR A 301 -12.45 -4.78 -5.15
C TYR A 301 -11.79 -4.35 -3.82
N ALA A 302 -12.58 -3.98 -2.80
CA ALA A 302 -12.07 -3.51 -1.52
C ALA A 302 -12.85 -4.07 -0.32
N LYS A 303 -13.74 -5.04 -0.56
CA LYS A 303 -14.67 -5.60 0.44
C LYS A 303 -13.96 -6.24 1.63
N ASP A 304 -12.80 -6.82 1.42
CA ASP A 304 -11.96 -7.44 2.44
C ASP A 304 -10.98 -6.47 3.12
N GLY A 305 -11.03 -5.17 2.75
CA GLY A 305 -10.22 -4.13 3.36
C GLY A 305 -8.81 -3.98 2.77
N LEU A 306 -8.51 -4.65 1.66
CA LEU A 306 -7.30 -4.43 0.87
C LEU A 306 -7.64 -4.30 -0.62
N VAL A 307 -6.70 -3.76 -1.39
CA VAL A 307 -6.78 -3.72 -2.85
C VAL A 307 -5.51 -4.38 -3.40
N THR A 308 -5.70 -5.39 -4.21
CA THR A 308 -4.62 -6.07 -4.92
C THR A 308 -4.20 -5.30 -6.17
N VAL A 309 -3.03 -5.63 -6.71
CA VAL A 309 -2.54 -4.99 -7.96
C VAL A 309 -3.46 -5.29 -9.15
N GLU A 310 -4.03 -6.51 -9.22
CA GLU A 310 -4.99 -6.89 -10.25
C GLU A 310 -6.29 -6.11 -10.13
N GLU A 311 -6.87 -6.02 -8.93
CA GLU A 311 -8.10 -5.25 -8.69
C GLU A 311 -7.89 -3.77 -9.00
N LEU A 312 -6.76 -3.21 -8.55
CA LEU A 312 -6.44 -1.80 -8.79
C LEU A 312 -6.41 -1.44 -10.29
N ALA A 313 -5.98 -2.37 -11.14
CA ALA A 313 -5.92 -2.15 -12.58
C ALA A 313 -7.31 -2.02 -13.22
N ASP A 314 -8.35 -2.54 -12.58
CA ASP A 314 -9.72 -2.54 -13.07
C ASP A 314 -10.59 -1.43 -12.44
N VAL A 315 -10.08 -0.70 -11.42
CA VAL A 315 -10.84 0.38 -10.77
C VAL A 315 -10.72 1.68 -11.58
N ASP A 316 -11.70 1.93 -12.42
CA ASP A 316 -11.79 3.13 -13.25
C ASP A 316 -12.85 4.14 -12.79
N ILE A 317 -13.72 3.76 -11.84
CA ILE A 317 -14.80 4.59 -11.30
C ILE A 317 -14.83 4.49 -9.77
N ILE A 318 -14.90 5.65 -9.11
CA ILE A 318 -15.26 5.75 -7.70
C ILE A 318 -16.61 6.43 -7.57
N GLN A 319 -17.59 5.70 -6.98
CA GLN A 319 -18.94 6.17 -6.73
C GLN A 319 -19.22 6.22 -5.22
N CYS A 320 -19.30 7.43 -4.71
CA CYS A 320 -19.57 7.66 -3.29
C CYS A 320 -20.49 8.86 -3.05
N ALA A 321 -21.54 8.96 -3.87
CA ALA A 321 -22.61 9.96 -3.68
C ALA A 321 -23.23 9.82 -2.30
N ASN A 322 -23.50 10.95 -1.66
CA ASN A 322 -24.23 10.91 -0.40
C ASN A 322 -25.70 10.57 -0.64
N THR A 323 -26.23 9.71 0.20
CA THR A 323 -27.65 9.31 0.21
C THR A 323 -28.25 9.62 1.56
N GLU A 324 -29.59 9.80 1.59
CA GLU A 324 -30.31 10.12 2.82
C GLU A 324 -30.04 9.08 3.92
N GLY A 325 -29.74 9.55 5.12
CA GLY A 325 -29.46 8.71 6.29
C GLY A 325 -28.00 8.27 6.45
N ARG A 326 -27.10 8.64 5.53
CA ARG A 326 -25.67 8.36 5.65
C ARG A 326 -24.88 9.56 6.11
N GLU A 327 -23.74 9.31 6.75
CA GLU A 327 -22.76 10.34 7.05
C GLU A 327 -22.14 10.88 5.75
N LYS A 328 -21.72 12.14 5.79
CA LYS A 328 -21.09 12.80 4.64
C LYS A 328 -19.59 12.62 4.67
N ILE A 329 -19.03 12.26 3.53
CA ILE A 329 -17.59 12.22 3.30
C ILE A 329 -17.04 13.65 3.37
N LYS A 330 -15.95 13.85 4.10
CA LYS A 330 -15.28 15.15 4.26
C LYS A 330 -13.98 15.24 3.49
N SER A 331 -13.38 14.09 3.16
CA SER A 331 -12.12 14.00 2.42
C SER A 331 -12.11 12.78 1.51
N LEU A 332 -11.66 12.97 0.27
CA LEU A 332 -11.35 11.89 -0.68
C LEU A 332 -9.83 11.62 -0.73
N LYS A 333 -9.07 12.00 0.30
CA LYS A 333 -7.65 11.65 0.37
C LYS A 333 -7.49 10.13 0.27
N GLY A 334 -6.50 9.69 -0.52
CA GLY A 334 -6.31 8.29 -0.94
C GLY A 334 -6.77 8.03 -2.38
N ILE A 335 -7.58 8.93 -2.96
CA ILE A 335 -8.03 8.78 -4.35
C ILE A 335 -6.87 8.79 -5.36
N GLU A 336 -5.76 9.44 -5.00
CA GLU A 336 -4.51 9.48 -5.75
C GLU A 336 -3.84 8.11 -5.92
N LEU A 337 -4.25 7.11 -5.15
CA LEU A 337 -3.76 5.73 -5.22
C LEU A 337 -4.41 4.93 -6.36
N PHE A 338 -5.43 5.48 -7.03
CA PHE A 338 -6.15 4.84 -8.13
C PHE A 338 -5.75 5.45 -9.49
N PRO A 339 -4.69 4.95 -10.15
CA PRO A 339 -4.13 5.57 -11.36
C PRO A 339 -5.00 5.39 -12.61
N GLU A 340 -5.92 4.41 -12.60
CA GLU A 340 -6.79 4.10 -13.74
C GLU A 340 -8.11 4.89 -13.74
N LEU A 341 -8.37 5.72 -12.70
CA LEU A 341 -9.61 6.45 -12.56
C LEU A 341 -9.93 7.33 -13.78
N THR A 342 -11.11 7.10 -14.33
CA THR A 342 -11.73 7.92 -15.35
C THR A 342 -12.90 8.75 -14.79
N THR A 343 -13.54 8.32 -13.71
CA THR A 343 -14.72 8.94 -13.14
C THR A 343 -14.70 9.01 -11.63
N ILE A 344 -14.99 10.21 -11.09
CA ILE A 344 -15.30 10.46 -9.69
C ILE A 344 -16.74 10.95 -9.62
N TRP A 345 -17.60 10.24 -8.88
CA TRP A 345 -19.00 10.60 -8.65
C TRP A 345 -19.29 10.61 -7.15
N ALA A 346 -19.21 11.79 -6.55
CA ALA A 346 -19.30 12.00 -5.10
C ALA A 346 -20.18 13.21 -4.72
N PRO A 347 -21.36 13.44 -5.35
CA PRO A 347 -22.19 14.60 -5.05
C PRO A 347 -22.81 14.52 -3.65
N GLY A 348 -23.17 15.69 -3.09
CA GLY A 348 -23.92 15.83 -1.85
C GLY A 348 -23.11 15.60 -0.57
N ASN A 349 -21.79 15.52 -0.65
CA ASN A 349 -20.90 15.32 0.48
C ASN A 349 -20.45 16.65 1.13
N ASP A 350 -19.51 16.59 2.07
CA ASP A 350 -18.94 17.75 2.75
C ASP A 350 -17.43 17.92 2.42
N ILE A 351 -17.01 17.49 1.21
CA ILE A 351 -15.62 17.48 0.76
C ILE A 351 -15.08 18.92 0.75
N THR A 352 -13.96 19.14 1.43
CA THR A 352 -13.34 20.48 1.56
C THR A 352 -12.18 20.68 0.60
N GLU A 353 -11.50 19.61 0.21
CA GLU A 353 -10.37 19.58 -0.70
C GLU A 353 -10.40 18.32 -1.55
N LEU A 354 -9.93 18.40 -2.78
CA LEU A 354 -9.85 17.29 -3.70
C LEU A 354 -8.58 17.44 -4.54
N ASP A 355 -7.62 16.53 -4.31
CA ASP A 355 -6.41 16.43 -5.12
C ASP A 355 -6.58 15.33 -6.17
N VAL A 356 -6.63 15.73 -7.44
CA VAL A 356 -6.76 14.85 -8.60
C VAL A 356 -5.53 14.88 -9.49
N THR A 357 -4.43 15.46 -9.02
CA THR A 357 -3.20 15.67 -9.82
C THR A 357 -2.52 14.36 -10.21
N LYS A 358 -2.81 13.25 -9.53
CA LYS A 358 -2.30 11.90 -9.86
C LYS A 358 -3.23 11.09 -10.75
N ASN A 359 -4.47 11.53 -10.94
CA ASN A 359 -5.49 10.81 -11.70
C ASN A 359 -5.60 11.35 -13.14
N ALA A 360 -4.52 11.22 -13.92
CA ALA A 360 -4.38 11.83 -15.24
C ALA A 360 -5.36 11.29 -16.31
N LYS A 361 -6.05 10.17 -16.03
CA LYS A 361 -7.03 9.55 -16.93
C LYS A 361 -8.46 10.08 -16.75
N LEU A 362 -8.70 10.94 -15.75
CA LEU A 362 -10.02 11.47 -15.44
C LEU A 362 -10.66 12.15 -16.65
N GLN A 363 -11.91 11.73 -16.90
CA GLN A 363 -12.81 12.26 -17.93
C GLN A 363 -14.04 12.92 -17.31
N SER A 364 -14.44 12.51 -16.11
CA SER A 364 -15.64 12.98 -15.42
C SER A 364 -15.36 13.20 -13.93
N ILE A 365 -15.72 14.38 -13.43
CA ILE A 365 -15.71 14.72 -12.01
C ILE A 365 -17.08 15.33 -11.67
N ASP A 366 -17.76 14.72 -10.72
CA ASP A 366 -18.98 15.26 -10.10
C ASP A 366 -18.81 15.26 -8.57
N VAL A 367 -18.66 16.46 -8.01
CA VAL A 367 -18.60 16.72 -6.58
C VAL A 367 -19.51 17.90 -6.22
N GLU A 368 -20.71 17.87 -6.83
CA GLU A 368 -21.75 18.85 -6.57
C GLU A 368 -22.13 18.88 -5.08
N ASP A 369 -22.55 20.05 -4.60
CA ASP A 369 -23.01 20.29 -3.22
C ASP A 369 -22.03 19.84 -2.14
N SER A 370 -20.75 20.24 -2.31
CA SER A 370 -19.68 20.01 -1.36
C SER A 370 -19.17 21.36 -0.77
N LYS A 371 -17.93 21.40 -0.26
CA LYS A 371 -17.35 22.59 0.39
C LYS A 371 -15.99 22.97 -0.20
N ILE A 372 -15.71 22.56 -1.44
CA ILE A 372 -14.42 22.75 -2.11
C ILE A 372 -14.18 24.24 -2.34
N THR A 373 -13.00 24.72 -1.95
CA THR A 373 -12.60 26.13 -2.10
C THR A 373 -11.67 26.38 -3.28
N SER A 374 -10.92 25.36 -3.70
CA SER A 374 -10.03 25.36 -4.86
C SER A 374 -9.85 23.94 -5.38
N ILE A 375 -9.50 23.79 -6.65
CA ILE A 375 -9.16 22.52 -7.28
C ILE A 375 -8.08 22.76 -8.33
N ASP A 376 -7.07 21.89 -8.39
CA ASP A 376 -6.05 21.88 -9.42
C ASP A 376 -6.40 20.82 -10.50
N LEU A 377 -6.73 21.27 -11.70
CA LEU A 377 -7.10 20.44 -12.84
C LEU A 377 -6.01 20.40 -13.93
N THR A 378 -4.81 20.90 -13.63
CA THR A 378 -3.72 21.03 -14.61
C THR A 378 -3.24 19.68 -15.16
N GLN A 379 -3.40 18.61 -14.40
CA GLN A 379 -3.00 17.25 -14.77
C GLN A 379 -4.14 16.40 -15.34
N ASN A 380 -5.33 16.98 -15.60
CA ASN A 380 -6.51 16.26 -16.07
C ASN A 380 -6.97 16.72 -17.47
N PRO A 381 -6.13 16.64 -18.51
CA PRO A 381 -6.43 17.20 -19.83
C PRO A 381 -7.57 16.46 -20.57
N ASN A 382 -7.95 15.28 -20.09
CA ASN A 382 -8.99 14.44 -20.70
C ASN A 382 -10.41 14.76 -20.18
N LEU A 383 -10.55 15.70 -19.23
CA LEU A 383 -11.85 16.06 -18.67
C LEU A 383 -12.83 16.51 -19.76
N SER A 384 -13.98 15.86 -19.79
CA SER A 384 -15.11 16.16 -20.67
C SER A 384 -16.36 16.59 -19.92
N TYR A 385 -16.47 16.19 -18.66
CA TYR A 385 -17.56 16.54 -17.75
C TYR A 385 -16.98 17.02 -16.42
N LEU A 386 -17.44 18.19 -15.94
CA LEU A 386 -17.03 18.76 -14.67
C LEU A 386 -18.23 19.40 -13.98
N ASN A 387 -18.65 18.83 -12.85
CA ASN A 387 -19.71 19.37 -12.01
C ASN A 387 -19.17 19.75 -10.62
N LEU A 388 -19.08 21.05 -10.39
CA LEU A 388 -18.65 21.71 -9.16
C LEU A 388 -19.72 22.65 -8.63
N ASN A 389 -20.98 22.48 -9.03
CA ASN A 389 -22.09 23.28 -8.50
C ASN A 389 -22.13 23.20 -6.97
N GLY A 390 -22.62 24.22 -6.31
CA GLY A 390 -22.86 24.20 -4.86
C GLY A 390 -21.59 24.08 -4.01
N ASN A 391 -20.47 24.62 -4.51
CA ASN A 391 -19.19 24.63 -3.78
C ASN A 391 -18.83 26.05 -3.28
N ARG A 392 -17.56 26.29 -2.94
CA ARG A 392 -17.09 27.57 -2.39
C ARG A 392 -15.95 28.18 -3.21
N LEU A 393 -15.87 27.83 -4.50
CA LEU A 393 -14.80 28.28 -5.39
C LEU A 393 -14.81 29.79 -5.57
N THR A 394 -13.65 30.42 -5.45
CA THR A 394 -13.44 31.85 -5.75
C THR A 394 -12.76 32.05 -7.10
N ALA A 395 -12.08 31.05 -7.61
CA ALA A 395 -11.44 31.00 -8.92
C ALA A 395 -11.37 29.55 -9.41
N ILE A 396 -11.22 29.37 -10.72
CA ILE A 396 -10.95 28.06 -11.35
C ILE A 396 -10.08 28.29 -12.59
N ASP A 397 -9.04 27.48 -12.76
CA ASP A 397 -8.22 27.46 -13.97
C ASP A 397 -8.60 26.25 -14.83
N LEU A 398 -9.10 26.53 -16.04
CA LEU A 398 -9.52 25.54 -17.03
C LEU A 398 -8.61 25.54 -18.27
N SER A 399 -7.45 26.18 -18.19
CA SER A 399 -6.54 26.35 -19.34
C SER A 399 -6.06 25.02 -19.92
N ASN A 400 -5.96 23.98 -19.08
CA ASN A 400 -5.52 22.63 -19.46
C ASN A 400 -6.66 21.64 -19.76
N ASN A 401 -7.94 22.09 -19.81
CA ASN A 401 -9.09 21.22 -19.99
C ASN A 401 -9.88 21.53 -21.27
N PRO A 402 -9.24 21.55 -22.47
CA PRO A 402 -9.90 21.96 -23.72
C PRO A 402 -10.95 20.97 -24.24
N LEU A 403 -11.01 19.76 -23.67
CA LEU A 403 -11.96 18.72 -24.07
C LEU A 403 -13.31 18.79 -23.36
N LEU A 404 -13.47 19.71 -22.40
CA LEU A 404 -14.72 19.89 -21.68
C LEU A 404 -15.90 20.11 -22.63
N ARG A 405 -16.96 19.38 -22.38
CA ARG A 405 -18.26 19.47 -23.07
C ARG A 405 -19.35 19.98 -22.15
N GLU A 406 -19.27 19.60 -20.90
CA GLU A 406 -20.23 19.96 -19.87
C GLU A 406 -19.48 20.55 -18.67
N LEU A 407 -19.85 21.77 -18.30
CA LEU A 407 -19.23 22.53 -17.21
C LEU A 407 -20.32 23.13 -16.33
N TYR A 408 -20.35 22.73 -15.07
CA TYR A 408 -21.30 23.18 -14.08
C TYR A 408 -20.55 23.73 -12.87
N VAL A 409 -20.57 25.05 -12.69
CA VAL A 409 -19.89 25.81 -11.62
C VAL A 409 -20.84 26.81 -10.97
N GLY A 410 -22.14 26.58 -11.05
CA GLY A 410 -23.17 27.38 -10.38
C GLY A 410 -23.09 27.31 -8.86
N ASN A 411 -23.71 28.24 -8.16
CA ASN A 411 -23.70 28.32 -6.69
C ASN A 411 -22.27 28.29 -6.10
N ASN A 412 -21.41 29.18 -6.60
CA ASN A 412 -20.04 29.37 -6.12
C ASN A 412 -19.78 30.86 -5.79
N LYS A 413 -18.52 31.27 -5.68
CA LYS A 413 -18.12 32.64 -5.40
C LYS A 413 -17.17 33.19 -6.49
N LEU A 414 -17.30 32.69 -7.72
CA LEU A 414 -16.43 33.05 -8.84
C LEU A 414 -16.65 34.52 -9.23
N THR A 415 -15.57 35.28 -9.31
CA THR A 415 -15.57 36.66 -9.81
C THR A 415 -15.21 36.74 -11.29
N ALA A 416 -14.54 35.72 -11.81
CA ALA A 416 -14.19 35.57 -13.22
C ALA A 416 -14.10 34.08 -13.58
N ILE A 417 -14.31 33.77 -14.85
CA ILE A 417 -14.07 32.45 -15.42
C ILE A 417 -13.66 32.58 -16.89
N ASP A 418 -12.58 31.90 -17.26
CA ASP A 418 -12.11 31.86 -18.67
C ASP A 418 -12.43 30.50 -19.30
N VAL A 419 -13.36 30.50 -20.26
CA VAL A 419 -13.79 29.33 -21.01
C VAL A 419 -13.42 29.40 -22.49
N ARG A 420 -12.65 30.41 -22.92
CA ARG A 420 -12.37 30.71 -24.34
C ARG A 420 -11.60 29.61 -25.09
N ASN A 421 -10.87 28.75 -24.38
CA ASN A 421 -10.15 27.62 -24.96
C ASN A 421 -11.02 26.34 -25.09
N ILE A 422 -12.26 26.31 -24.55
CA ILE A 422 -13.13 25.13 -24.48
C ILE A 422 -14.05 25.08 -25.70
N LYS A 423 -13.51 24.74 -26.86
CA LYS A 423 -14.23 24.81 -28.16
C LYS A 423 -15.30 23.74 -28.36
N ASN A 424 -15.41 22.73 -27.50
CA ASN A 424 -16.41 21.68 -27.57
C ASN A 424 -17.53 21.83 -26.56
N LEU A 425 -17.61 22.96 -25.87
CA LEU A 425 -18.58 23.21 -24.83
C LEU A 425 -20.01 23.08 -25.38
N PHE A 426 -20.80 22.18 -24.77
CA PHE A 426 -22.18 21.89 -25.13
C PHE A 426 -23.14 22.43 -24.08
N SER A 427 -22.83 22.23 -22.81
CA SER A 427 -23.61 22.69 -21.67
C SER A 427 -22.73 23.50 -20.71
N PHE A 428 -23.18 24.71 -20.38
CA PHE A 428 -22.47 25.56 -19.44
C PHE A 428 -23.44 26.20 -18.45
N SER A 429 -23.11 26.07 -17.17
CA SER A 429 -23.89 26.62 -16.08
C SER A 429 -22.96 27.29 -15.06
N CYS A 430 -23.08 28.61 -14.90
CA CYS A 430 -22.32 29.40 -13.94
C CYS A 430 -23.23 30.35 -13.12
N TYR A 431 -24.49 29.98 -12.95
CA TYR A 431 -25.47 30.76 -12.20
C TYR A 431 -25.05 30.96 -10.74
N ASN A 432 -25.60 31.98 -10.09
CA ASN A 432 -25.35 32.34 -8.69
C ASN A 432 -23.85 32.38 -8.36
N ASN A 433 -23.16 33.34 -8.99
CA ASN A 433 -21.76 33.69 -8.78
C ASN A 433 -21.61 35.22 -8.70
N GLN A 434 -20.42 35.73 -8.86
CA GLN A 434 -20.13 37.17 -8.81
C GLN A 434 -19.50 37.68 -10.13
N LEU A 435 -19.88 37.03 -11.26
CA LEU A 435 -19.33 37.33 -12.56
C LEU A 435 -19.84 38.67 -13.06
N SER A 436 -18.95 39.63 -13.38
CA SER A 436 -19.28 40.89 -14.03
C SER A 436 -19.16 40.86 -15.54
N GLU A 437 -18.46 39.86 -16.08
CA GLU A 437 -18.31 39.60 -17.50
C GLU A 437 -18.24 38.12 -17.80
N LEU A 438 -18.57 37.72 -19.00
CA LEU A 438 -18.43 36.38 -19.53
C LEU A 438 -18.27 36.42 -21.04
N ILE A 439 -17.20 35.85 -21.54
CA ILE A 439 -16.95 35.67 -22.98
C ILE A 439 -16.94 34.18 -23.28
N LEU A 440 -17.84 33.74 -24.14
CA LEU A 440 -17.96 32.34 -24.50
C LEU A 440 -16.88 31.92 -25.51
N PRO A 441 -16.51 30.64 -25.54
CA PRO A 441 -15.64 30.10 -26.57
C PRO A 441 -16.36 30.12 -27.93
N ASP A 442 -15.57 30.09 -29.01
CA ASP A 442 -16.12 29.80 -30.35
C ASP A 442 -16.52 28.32 -30.41
N SER A 443 -17.66 28.02 -29.81
CA SER A 443 -18.23 26.66 -29.74
C SER A 443 -19.59 26.60 -30.44
N PRO A 444 -19.65 26.11 -31.68
CA PRO A 444 -20.93 25.95 -32.38
C PRO A 444 -21.83 24.88 -31.76
N LYS A 445 -21.29 24.08 -30.79
CA LYS A 445 -22.01 23.02 -30.10
C LYS A 445 -22.78 23.52 -28.88
N LEU A 446 -22.50 24.72 -28.36
CA LEU A 446 -23.15 25.24 -27.16
C LEU A 446 -24.68 25.26 -27.34
N TYR A 447 -25.34 24.52 -26.47
CA TYR A 447 -26.81 24.33 -26.53
C TYR A 447 -27.51 24.79 -25.26
N PHE A 448 -26.85 24.71 -24.11
CA PHE A 448 -27.42 25.08 -22.83
C PHE A 448 -26.52 26.10 -22.13
N LEU A 449 -27.12 27.24 -21.72
CA LEU A 449 -26.40 28.29 -21.02
C LEU A 449 -27.23 28.85 -19.86
N ARG A 450 -26.71 28.75 -18.61
CA ARG A 450 -27.31 29.32 -17.40
C ARG A 450 -26.37 30.29 -16.73
N ILE A 451 -26.76 31.57 -16.60
CA ILE A 451 -25.94 32.66 -16.09
C ILE A 451 -26.68 33.57 -15.09
N GLN A 452 -27.94 33.31 -14.75
CA GLN A 452 -28.72 34.15 -13.84
C GLN A 452 -27.98 34.28 -12.48
N ASP A 453 -28.36 35.28 -11.69
CA ASP A 453 -27.78 35.57 -10.39
C ASP A 453 -26.27 35.85 -10.46
N ASN A 454 -25.89 36.75 -11.38
CA ASN A 454 -24.55 37.29 -11.54
C ASN A 454 -24.61 38.82 -11.60
N GLN A 455 -23.59 39.49 -12.11
CA GLN A 455 -23.47 40.96 -12.18
C GLN A 455 -23.23 41.43 -13.62
N ILE A 456 -23.65 40.65 -14.64
CA ILE A 456 -23.38 40.91 -16.05
C ILE A 456 -24.43 41.90 -16.57
N LYS A 457 -23.97 43.08 -17.03
CA LYS A 457 -24.85 44.15 -17.55
C LYS A 457 -24.13 45.06 -18.54
N GLY A 458 -24.91 45.91 -19.25
CA GLY A 458 -24.35 46.89 -20.19
C GLY A 458 -23.44 46.27 -21.24
N ALA A 459 -22.27 46.85 -21.47
CA ALA A 459 -21.31 46.38 -22.45
C ALA A 459 -20.84 44.94 -22.26
N ALA A 460 -20.80 44.41 -21.02
CA ALA A 460 -20.46 43.02 -20.73
C ALA A 460 -21.56 42.07 -21.24
N MET A 461 -22.84 42.44 -21.12
CA MET A 461 -23.96 41.70 -21.67
C MET A 461 -23.93 41.75 -23.20
N ASP A 462 -23.58 42.89 -23.81
CA ASP A 462 -23.41 42.99 -25.26
C ASP A 462 -22.32 42.05 -25.77
N ALA A 463 -21.15 42.01 -25.07
CA ALA A 463 -20.05 41.14 -25.42
C ALA A 463 -20.43 39.64 -25.29
N LEU A 464 -21.15 39.27 -24.22
CA LEU A 464 -21.65 37.92 -24.03
C LEU A 464 -22.59 37.53 -25.21
N ILE A 465 -23.59 38.35 -25.53
CA ILE A 465 -24.52 38.08 -26.62
C ILE A 465 -23.79 38.00 -27.96
N ALA A 466 -22.79 38.88 -28.18
CA ALA A 466 -21.99 38.84 -29.38
C ALA A 466 -21.20 37.50 -29.51
N SER A 467 -20.81 36.87 -28.43
CA SER A 467 -20.10 35.58 -28.40
C SER A 467 -21.02 34.35 -28.54
N LEU A 468 -22.35 34.49 -28.46
CA LEU A 468 -23.29 33.38 -28.66
C LEU A 468 -23.18 32.82 -30.08
N PRO A 469 -23.18 31.49 -30.27
CA PRO A 469 -23.25 30.87 -31.59
C PRO A 469 -24.65 31.06 -32.21
N ASN A 470 -24.74 31.07 -33.55
CA ASN A 470 -26.01 31.12 -34.25
C ASN A 470 -26.70 29.75 -34.19
N LYS A 471 -27.64 29.61 -33.25
CA LYS A 471 -28.32 28.33 -32.99
C LYS A 471 -29.61 28.55 -32.18
N GLU A 472 -30.65 27.79 -32.47
CA GLU A 472 -31.85 27.79 -31.63
C GLU A 472 -31.53 27.16 -30.26
N SER A 473 -31.68 27.96 -29.20
CA SER A 473 -31.40 27.53 -27.82
C SER A 473 -31.99 28.48 -26.77
N LYS A 474 -31.79 28.16 -25.50
CA LYS A 474 -32.24 28.94 -24.35
C LYS A 474 -31.04 29.53 -23.58
N LEU A 475 -31.14 30.82 -23.27
CA LEU A 475 -30.28 31.54 -22.35
C LEU A 475 -31.04 31.83 -21.07
N TYR A 476 -30.74 31.11 -20.00
CA TYR A 476 -31.30 31.36 -18.68
C TYR A 476 -30.50 32.50 -18.04
N VAL A 477 -31.02 33.71 -18.12
CA VAL A 477 -30.24 34.94 -17.90
C VAL A 477 -30.66 35.70 -16.66
N ILE A 478 -31.91 35.59 -16.24
CA ILE A 478 -32.51 36.29 -15.08
C ILE A 478 -33.25 35.28 -14.21
N ASP A 479 -33.25 35.54 -12.90
CA ASP A 479 -34.18 34.99 -11.93
C ASP A 479 -34.97 36.12 -11.28
N SER A 480 -36.15 36.43 -11.79
CA SER A 480 -36.97 37.54 -11.30
C SER A 480 -37.52 37.34 -9.89
N ALA A 481 -37.47 36.12 -9.33
CA ALA A 481 -37.83 35.83 -7.96
C ALA A 481 -36.65 36.04 -6.96
N ASN A 482 -35.42 36.09 -7.45
CA ASN A 482 -34.28 36.29 -6.59
C ASN A 482 -33.98 37.78 -6.40
N SER A 483 -34.11 38.29 -5.17
CA SER A 483 -33.80 39.67 -4.83
C SER A 483 -32.33 40.07 -4.99
N ASN A 484 -31.43 39.10 -5.14
CA ASN A 484 -30.01 39.31 -5.36
C ASN A 484 -29.59 39.26 -6.82
N GLU A 485 -30.53 39.09 -7.75
CA GLU A 485 -30.27 39.14 -9.19
C GLU A 485 -29.72 40.51 -9.59
N GLN A 486 -28.51 40.55 -10.17
CA GLN A 486 -27.86 41.78 -10.61
C GLN A 486 -27.52 41.77 -12.12
N ASN A 487 -27.83 40.70 -12.83
CA ASN A 487 -27.76 40.74 -14.27
C ASN A 487 -28.82 41.72 -14.80
N VAL A 488 -28.46 42.44 -15.82
CA VAL A 488 -29.39 43.31 -16.57
C VAL A 488 -29.28 42.99 -18.04
N ILE A 489 -30.43 42.66 -18.65
CA ILE A 489 -30.54 42.46 -20.09
C ILE A 489 -31.66 43.36 -20.64
N THR A 490 -31.32 44.27 -21.53
CA THR A 490 -32.27 45.23 -22.13
C THR A 490 -33.10 44.58 -23.22
N THR A 491 -34.21 45.24 -23.58
CA THR A 491 -35.07 44.81 -24.71
C THR A 491 -34.26 44.70 -26.01
N ALA A 492 -33.31 45.61 -26.26
CA ALA A 492 -32.42 45.57 -27.42
C ALA A 492 -31.49 44.35 -27.40
N GLN A 493 -30.95 44.02 -26.25
CA GLN A 493 -30.07 42.86 -26.03
C GLN A 493 -30.83 41.52 -26.17
N VAL A 494 -32.08 41.45 -25.67
CA VAL A 494 -32.98 40.30 -25.92
C VAL A 494 -33.23 40.12 -27.41
N ALA A 495 -33.50 41.21 -28.15
CA ALA A 495 -33.67 41.15 -29.58
C ALA A 495 -32.40 40.67 -30.33
N ALA A 496 -31.23 41.13 -29.88
CA ALA A 496 -29.92 40.68 -30.43
C ALA A 496 -29.66 39.19 -30.18
N ALA A 497 -29.95 38.69 -28.97
CA ALA A 497 -29.87 37.25 -28.66
C ALA A 497 -30.80 36.42 -29.52
N LYS A 498 -32.04 36.88 -29.66
CA LYS A 498 -33.07 36.23 -30.51
C LYS A 498 -32.65 36.19 -31.98
N ALA A 499 -32.01 37.23 -32.50
CA ALA A 499 -31.47 37.24 -33.85
C ALA A 499 -30.45 36.15 -34.13
N LYS A 500 -29.77 35.66 -33.08
CA LYS A 500 -28.88 34.50 -33.11
C LYS A 500 -29.58 33.17 -32.81
N GLY A 501 -30.89 33.18 -32.56
CA GLY A 501 -31.68 31.99 -32.21
C GLY A 501 -31.83 31.71 -30.71
N TRP A 502 -31.28 32.58 -29.85
CA TRP A 502 -31.30 32.36 -28.39
C TRP A 502 -32.52 33.01 -27.77
N LEU A 503 -33.32 32.20 -27.07
CA LEU A 503 -34.45 32.69 -26.26
C LEU A 503 -33.93 33.05 -24.87
N ALA A 504 -34.00 34.34 -24.51
CA ALA A 504 -33.75 34.77 -23.13
C ALA A 504 -34.90 34.28 -22.24
N VAL A 505 -34.58 33.64 -21.13
CA VAL A 505 -35.54 33.00 -20.23
C VAL A 505 -35.35 33.51 -18.80
N ASP A 506 -36.48 33.81 -18.15
CA ASP A 506 -36.57 34.03 -16.73
C ASP A 506 -36.74 32.67 -16.01
N VAL A 507 -35.79 32.34 -15.11
CA VAL A 507 -35.80 31.05 -14.42
C VAL A 507 -37.02 30.90 -13.51
N ALA A 508 -37.42 31.98 -12.81
CA ALA A 508 -38.55 31.96 -11.89
C ALA A 508 -39.87 31.58 -12.57
N THR A 509 -40.08 32.07 -13.79
CA THR A 509 -41.32 31.82 -14.55
C THR A 509 -41.17 30.73 -15.59
N SER A 510 -39.95 30.35 -15.95
CA SER A 510 -39.62 29.49 -17.08
C SER A 510 -40.10 30.02 -18.43
N GLN A 511 -40.43 31.31 -18.53
CA GLN A 511 -40.95 31.98 -19.71
C GLN A 511 -39.89 32.85 -20.40
N ALA A 512 -40.19 33.27 -21.62
CA ALA A 512 -39.39 34.25 -22.33
C ALA A 512 -39.35 35.57 -21.54
N TYR A 513 -38.10 36.07 -21.30
CA TYR A 513 -37.89 37.34 -20.65
C TYR A 513 -37.90 38.47 -21.68
N PRO A 514 -38.74 39.50 -21.50
CA PRO A 514 -38.91 40.54 -22.52
C PRO A 514 -37.76 41.54 -22.62
N GLY A 515 -36.89 41.58 -21.61
CA GLY A 515 -35.87 42.60 -21.41
C GLY A 515 -36.35 43.76 -20.53
N SER A 516 -35.40 44.51 -19.99
CA SER A 516 -35.63 45.75 -19.23
C SER A 516 -35.39 46.94 -20.13
N ASP A 517 -36.23 47.97 -20.01
CA ASP A 517 -36.01 49.26 -20.70
C ASP A 517 -35.05 50.18 -19.95
N TYR A 518 -34.59 49.79 -18.78
CA TYR A 518 -33.70 50.54 -17.93
C TYR A 518 -32.38 49.79 -17.65
N GLU A 519 -31.24 50.43 -17.94
CA GLU A 519 -29.95 50.06 -17.37
C GLU A 519 -29.92 50.59 -15.92
N ASN A 520 -30.09 49.73 -14.94
CA ASN A 520 -29.90 50.09 -13.54
C ASN A 520 -28.43 50.24 -13.20
#